data_f5fb4a18549144cb37c6369c599651db
#
_entry.id   f5fb4a18549144cb37c6369c599651db
#
_cell.length_a   1.000
_cell.length_b   1.000
_cell.length_c   1.000
_cell.angle_alpha   90.00
_cell.angle_beta   90.00
_cell.angle_gamma   90.00
#
_symmetry.space_group_name_H-M   'P 1'
#
loop_
_entity.id
_entity.type
_entity.pdbx_description
1 polymer ?
#
loop_
_entity_poly.entity_id
_entity_poly.type
_entity_poly.pdbx_seq_one_letter_code
_entity_poly.pdbx_strand_id
1 'polypeptide(L)'
;MSIPDPASEPQGAGHDSLREALAQGNASLARITPILTHLLATPDHSLFSDEIVARVRGMCHHLAWQVLRAQAEAAGQSERETFVERHGEALAEHFVGRPALLAHCHSLAIEWQLAEALEVRSGIDPVLSPLVQELIAHDDDGVSGAAMAALTAQARFAQTQRRMELPLSELPGDLLHDLLVGWREFSNQLRSDAMMRAETKLRSNFDEGAGRLSLLARVVTGMGAAGARALDIDRAGVALFLTALATRSGQ
;
A
#
# COMPACT_ATOMS: atom_id res chain seq x y z
N MET A 1 -56.70 -13.27 14.43
CA MET A 1 -56.02 -12.00 14.16
C MET A 1 -54.50 -12.29 14.28
N SER A 2 -53.90 -12.73 13.16
CA SER A 2 -52.49 -13.16 13.11
C SER A 2 -51.67 -11.94 12.76
N ILE A 3 -50.61 -11.73 13.54
CA ILE A 3 -49.59 -10.68 13.34
C ILE A 3 -48.65 -11.18 12.23
N PRO A 4 -48.38 -10.40 11.19
CA PRO A 4 -47.38 -10.80 10.18
C PRO A 4 -45.98 -10.65 10.74
N ASP A 5 -45.16 -11.67 10.47
CA ASP A 5 -43.76 -11.79 10.71
C ASP A 5 -42.97 -10.67 9.97
N PRO A 6 -42.01 -9.96 10.61
CA PRO A 6 -41.24 -8.95 9.92
C PRO A 6 -40.27 -9.60 8.93
N ALA A 7 -40.42 -9.24 7.68
CA ALA A 7 -39.70 -9.69 6.52
C ALA A 7 -38.19 -9.73 6.76
N SER A 8 -37.59 -10.88 6.45
CA SER A 8 -36.16 -11.08 6.27
C SER A 8 -35.70 -10.16 5.12
N GLU A 9 -34.95 -9.10 5.43
CA GLU A 9 -34.30 -8.31 4.42
C GLU A 9 -33.25 -9.16 3.70
N PRO A 10 -33.10 -9.04 2.39
CA PRO A 10 -32.13 -9.82 1.62
C PRO A 10 -30.71 -9.27 1.84
N GLN A 11 -30.01 -9.75 2.86
CA GLN A 11 -28.60 -9.44 3.11
C GLN A 11 -27.65 -9.85 1.96
N GLY A 12 -28.12 -10.70 1.02
CA GLY A 12 -27.34 -11.12 -0.16
C GLY A 12 -27.17 -10.06 -1.24
N ALA A 13 -28.17 -9.23 -1.48
CA ALA A 13 -28.15 -8.27 -2.59
C ALA A 13 -27.11 -7.14 -2.41
N GLY A 14 -26.85 -6.74 -1.17
CA GLY A 14 -25.83 -5.73 -0.87
C GLY A 14 -24.39 -6.23 -1.07
N HIS A 15 -24.14 -7.51 -0.74
CA HIS A 15 -22.80 -8.11 -0.91
C HIS A 15 -22.45 -8.34 -2.39
N ASP A 16 -23.42 -8.75 -3.20
CA ASP A 16 -23.19 -8.97 -4.63
C ASP A 16 -22.96 -7.63 -5.37
N SER A 17 -23.73 -6.60 -5.04
CA SER A 17 -23.53 -5.24 -5.56
C SER A 17 -22.15 -4.68 -5.19
N LEU A 18 -21.66 -4.93 -3.96
CA LEU A 18 -20.35 -4.49 -3.51
C LEU A 18 -19.21 -5.22 -4.24
N ARG A 19 -19.34 -6.54 -4.42
CA ARG A 19 -18.38 -7.34 -5.20
C ARG A 19 -18.30 -6.87 -6.64
N GLU A 20 -19.45 -6.58 -7.24
CA GLU A 20 -19.54 -6.11 -8.62
C GLU A 20 -18.89 -4.73 -8.78
N ALA A 21 -19.13 -3.81 -7.84
CA ALA A 21 -18.50 -2.49 -7.81
C ALA A 21 -16.96 -2.58 -7.64
N LEU A 22 -16.47 -3.48 -6.78
CA LEU A 22 -15.06 -3.72 -6.60
C LEU A 22 -14.41 -4.39 -7.81
N ALA A 23 -15.07 -5.37 -8.42
CA ALA A 23 -14.58 -5.99 -9.65
C ALA A 23 -14.48 -4.97 -10.79
N GLN A 24 -15.45 -4.05 -10.88
CA GLN A 24 -15.43 -2.95 -11.85
C GLN A 24 -14.30 -1.94 -11.54
N GLY A 25 -14.07 -1.64 -10.25
CA GLY A 25 -12.94 -0.83 -9.78
C GLY A 25 -11.59 -1.44 -10.16
N ASN A 26 -11.41 -2.74 -9.90
CA ASN A 26 -10.18 -3.46 -10.25
C ASN A 26 -9.97 -3.52 -11.77
N ALA A 27 -11.02 -3.74 -12.56
CA ALA A 27 -10.93 -3.70 -14.02
C ALA A 27 -10.56 -2.31 -14.54
N SER A 28 -11.00 -1.25 -13.86
CA SER A 28 -10.62 0.13 -14.19
C SER A 28 -9.15 0.39 -13.84
N LEU A 29 -8.67 -0.09 -12.68
CA LEU A 29 -7.26 -0.01 -12.28
C LEU A 29 -6.35 -0.76 -13.26
N ALA A 30 -6.75 -1.93 -13.73
CA ALA A 30 -5.98 -2.70 -14.73
C ALA A 30 -5.82 -1.94 -16.07
N ARG A 31 -6.78 -1.08 -16.43
CA ARG A 31 -6.70 -0.21 -17.63
C ARG A 31 -5.80 1.00 -17.41
N ILE A 32 -5.65 1.45 -16.18
CA ILE A 32 -4.81 2.61 -15.84
C ILE A 32 -3.33 2.28 -15.97
N THR A 33 -2.91 1.05 -15.67
CA THR A 33 -1.50 0.63 -15.69
C THR A 33 -0.77 0.94 -17.01
N PRO A 34 -1.28 0.58 -18.21
CA PRO A 34 -0.63 0.91 -19.47
C PRO A 34 -0.56 2.43 -19.71
N ILE A 35 -1.59 3.17 -19.29
CA ILE A 35 -1.65 4.63 -19.42
C ILE A 35 -0.60 5.27 -18.52
N LEU A 36 -0.51 4.84 -17.25
CA LEU A 36 0.50 5.31 -16.32
C LEU A 36 1.92 5.01 -16.79
N THR A 37 2.16 3.80 -17.30
CA THR A 37 3.47 3.44 -17.88
C THR A 37 3.84 4.39 -19.00
N HIS A 38 2.90 4.69 -19.90
CA HIS A 38 3.12 5.62 -21.01
C HIS A 38 3.39 7.06 -20.51
N LEU A 39 2.60 7.55 -19.55
CA LEU A 39 2.74 8.91 -19.01
C LEU A 39 4.04 9.08 -18.23
N LEU A 40 4.45 8.07 -17.46
CA LEU A 40 5.71 8.11 -16.71
C LEU A 40 6.93 7.98 -17.62
N ALA A 41 6.77 7.37 -18.81
CA ALA A 41 7.82 7.31 -19.83
C ALA A 41 7.93 8.60 -20.67
N THR A 42 6.89 9.47 -20.64
CA THR A 42 6.84 10.69 -21.47
C THR A 42 6.76 11.92 -20.56
N PRO A 43 7.77 12.82 -20.54
CA PRO A 43 7.88 13.90 -19.55
C PRO A 43 6.74 14.94 -19.52
N ASP A 44 5.95 15.07 -20.58
CA ASP A 44 5.11 16.26 -20.84
C ASP A 44 3.57 16.04 -20.86
N HIS A 45 3.02 14.97 -20.26
CA HIS A 45 1.56 14.75 -20.34
C HIS A 45 0.83 14.81 -18.99
N SER A 46 -0.04 15.82 -18.88
CA SER A 46 -0.83 16.22 -17.70
C SER A 46 -2.24 15.61 -17.63
N LEU A 47 -2.46 14.35 -18.04
CA LEU A 47 -3.78 13.69 -17.95
C LEU A 47 -4.14 13.17 -16.55
N PHE A 48 -3.16 13.09 -15.63
CA PHE A 48 -3.34 12.81 -14.20
C PHE A 48 -2.76 13.98 -13.41
N SER A 49 -3.15 14.12 -12.14
CA SER A 49 -2.56 15.19 -11.34
C SER A 49 -1.04 14.97 -11.25
N ASP A 50 -0.27 16.03 -11.47
CA ASP A 50 1.19 16.01 -11.40
C ASP A 50 1.68 15.42 -10.07
N GLU A 51 0.90 15.60 -9.01
CA GLU A 51 1.17 15.06 -7.68
C GLU A 51 1.13 13.54 -7.65
N ILE A 52 0.10 12.90 -8.24
CA ILE A 52 0.01 11.42 -8.30
C ILE A 52 1.18 10.85 -9.08
N VAL A 53 1.50 11.45 -10.23
CA VAL A 53 2.65 11.02 -11.05
C VAL A 53 3.97 11.18 -10.30
N ALA A 54 4.18 12.33 -9.65
CA ALA A 54 5.38 12.58 -8.87
C ALA A 54 5.51 11.58 -7.70
N ARG A 55 4.40 11.28 -7.01
CA ARG A 55 4.35 10.34 -5.88
C ARG A 55 4.69 8.93 -6.32
N VAL A 56 4.12 8.45 -7.43
CA VAL A 56 4.42 7.13 -8.00
C VAL A 56 5.89 7.02 -8.42
N ARG A 57 6.42 8.04 -9.11
CA ARG A 57 7.84 8.09 -9.47
C ARG A 57 8.75 8.07 -8.24
N GLY A 58 8.44 8.89 -7.23
CA GLY A 58 9.20 8.94 -5.98
C GLY A 58 9.24 7.59 -5.28
N MET A 59 8.11 6.88 -5.21
CA MET A 59 8.04 5.53 -4.64
C MET A 59 8.90 4.53 -5.42
N CYS A 60 8.81 4.48 -6.75
CA CYS A 60 9.65 3.61 -7.57
C CYS A 60 11.14 3.93 -7.40
N HIS A 61 11.49 5.20 -7.33
CA HIS A 61 12.86 5.67 -7.11
C HIS A 61 13.37 5.25 -5.72
N HIS A 62 12.56 5.42 -4.69
CA HIS A 62 12.91 5.01 -3.33
C HIS A 62 13.12 3.49 -3.21
N LEU A 63 12.31 2.68 -3.88
CA LEU A 63 12.49 1.22 -3.94
C LEU A 63 13.81 0.85 -4.62
N ALA A 64 14.13 1.48 -5.76
CA ALA A 64 15.40 1.27 -6.47
C ALA A 64 16.61 1.62 -5.59
N TRP A 65 16.54 2.75 -4.90
CA TRP A 65 17.61 3.19 -3.99
C TRP A 65 17.86 2.23 -2.84
N GLN A 66 16.80 1.68 -2.24
CA GLN A 66 16.94 0.73 -1.13
C GLN A 66 17.68 -0.55 -1.55
N VAL A 67 17.33 -1.15 -2.70
CA VAL A 67 18.01 -2.38 -3.16
C VAL A 67 19.45 -2.12 -3.60
N LEU A 68 19.72 -0.98 -4.25
CA LEU A 68 21.09 -0.58 -4.64
C LEU A 68 21.95 -0.26 -3.42
N ARG A 69 21.39 0.40 -2.41
CA ARG A 69 22.09 0.66 -1.15
C ARG A 69 22.44 -0.65 -0.42
N ALA A 70 21.49 -1.61 -0.39
CA ALA A 70 21.75 -2.93 0.17
C ALA A 70 22.87 -3.67 -0.61
N GLN A 71 22.91 -3.54 -1.94
CA GLN A 71 23.98 -4.10 -2.76
C GLN A 71 25.33 -3.45 -2.47
N ALA A 72 25.40 -2.12 -2.41
CA ALA A 72 26.61 -1.39 -2.12
C ALA A 72 27.15 -1.71 -0.72
N GLU A 73 26.24 -1.85 0.26
CA GLU A 73 26.58 -2.30 1.61
C GLU A 73 27.18 -3.71 1.62
N ALA A 74 26.52 -4.67 0.93
CA ALA A 74 27.00 -6.05 0.82
C ALA A 74 28.34 -6.17 0.06
N ALA A 75 28.63 -5.21 -0.84
CA ALA A 75 29.90 -5.11 -1.56
C ALA A 75 31.02 -4.45 -0.73
N GLY A 76 30.69 -3.87 0.44
CA GLY A 76 31.68 -3.12 1.24
C GLY A 76 32.17 -1.83 0.56
N GLN A 77 31.36 -1.24 -0.33
CA GLN A 77 31.77 -0.03 -1.06
C GLN A 77 31.87 1.16 -0.10
N SER A 78 32.94 1.96 -0.24
CA SER A 78 33.15 3.20 0.51
C SER A 78 32.25 4.34 -0.01
N GLU A 79 32.00 4.39 -1.33
CA GLU A 79 31.23 5.42 -2.01
C GLU A 79 29.80 4.89 -2.38
N ARG A 80 29.04 4.51 -1.36
CA ARG A 80 27.71 3.89 -1.54
C ARG A 80 26.73 4.82 -2.24
N GLU A 81 26.70 6.08 -1.85
CA GLU A 81 25.77 7.06 -2.42
C GLU A 81 26.07 7.31 -3.90
N THR A 82 27.33 7.45 -4.29
CA THR A 82 27.74 7.60 -5.69
C THR A 82 27.31 6.40 -6.56
N PHE A 83 27.38 5.19 -6.00
CA PHE A 83 26.89 3.99 -6.69
C PHE A 83 25.38 4.05 -6.90
N VAL A 84 24.63 4.41 -5.85
CA VAL A 84 23.17 4.52 -5.88
C VAL A 84 22.72 5.62 -6.84
N GLU A 85 23.35 6.80 -6.80
CA GLU A 85 23.07 7.92 -7.72
C GLU A 85 23.30 7.53 -9.18
N ARG A 86 24.36 6.78 -9.47
CA ARG A 86 24.70 6.36 -10.84
C ARG A 86 23.68 5.41 -11.46
N HIS A 87 23.08 4.53 -10.66
CA HIS A 87 22.24 3.43 -11.15
C HIS A 87 20.76 3.58 -10.77
N GLY A 88 20.44 4.50 -9.85
CA GLY A 88 19.12 4.62 -9.24
C GLY A 88 18.02 4.98 -10.22
N GLU A 89 18.28 5.97 -11.09
CA GLU A 89 17.31 6.41 -12.10
C GLU A 89 16.95 5.28 -13.07
N ALA A 90 17.97 4.64 -13.65
CA ALA A 90 17.76 3.57 -14.62
C ALA A 90 17.03 2.35 -14.02
N LEU A 91 17.31 2.00 -12.75
CA LEU A 91 16.58 0.94 -12.06
C LEU A 91 15.15 1.36 -11.70
N ALA A 92 14.94 2.62 -11.33
CA ALA A 92 13.60 3.15 -11.08
C ALA A 92 12.72 3.11 -12.34
N GLU A 93 13.28 3.49 -13.51
CA GLU A 93 12.60 3.35 -14.80
C GLU A 93 12.26 1.88 -15.12
N HIS A 94 13.17 0.95 -14.80
CA HIS A 94 12.91 -0.48 -14.96
C HIS A 94 11.74 -0.94 -14.07
N PHE A 95 11.64 -0.43 -12.84
CA PHE A 95 10.52 -0.73 -11.94
C PHE A 95 9.20 -0.12 -12.39
N VAL A 96 9.21 1.06 -13.00
CA VAL A 96 8.02 1.66 -13.64
C VAL A 96 7.46 0.76 -14.74
N GLY A 97 8.31 0.01 -15.42
CA GLY A 97 7.93 -1.00 -16.41
C GLY A 97 7.25 -2.26 -15.85
N ARG A 98 7.12 -2.41 -14.52
CA ARG A 98 6.49 -3.58 -13.86
C ARG A 98 5.03 -3.27 -13.48
N PRO A 99 4.04 -3.86 -14.19
CA PRO A 99 2.64 -3.43 -14.06
C PRO A 99 2.05 -3.57 -12.65
N ALA A 100 2.34 -4.68 -11.96
CA ALA A 100 1.81 -4.95 -10.63
C ALA A 100 2.37 -3.96 -9.58
N LEU A 101 3.68 -3.70 -9.64
CA LEU A 101 4.34 -2.75 -8.77
C LEU A 101 3.83 -1.31 -9.03
N LEU A 102 3.72 -0.94 -10.31
CA LEU A 102 3.19 0.38 -10.70
C LEU A 102 1.76 0.58 -10.22
N ALA A 103 0.90 -0.43 -10.38
CA ALA A 103 -0.49 -0.39 -9.92
C ALA A 103 -0.57 -0.23 -8.38
N HIS A 104 0.30 -0.93 -7.65
CA HIS A 104 0.37 -0.81 -6.20
C HIS A 104 0.79 0.61 -5.76
N CYS A 105 1.87 1.16 -6.34
CA CYS A 105 2.30 2.53 -6.05
C CYS A 105 1.19 3.54 -6.35
N HIS A 106 0.48 3.38 -7.48
CA HIS A 106 -0.66 4.23 -7.82
C HIS A 106 -1.79 4.11 -6.79
N SER A 107 -2.13 2.89 -6.36
CA SER A 107 -3.18 2.67 -5.34
C SER A 107 -2.85 3.35 -4.02
N LEU A 108 -1.58 3.29 -3.57
CA LEU A 108 -1.13 3.99 -2.37
C LEU A 108 -1.20 5.52 -2.53
N ALA A 109 -0.85 6.05 -3.70
CA ALA A 109 -0.95 7.47 -3.99
C ALA A 109 -2.41 7.96 -3.97
N ILE A 110 -3.34 7.19 -4.53
CA ILE A 110 -4.79 7.49 -4.48
C ILE A 110 -5.33 7.36 -3.06
N GLU A 111 -4.94 6.32 -2.30
CA GLU A 111 -5.34 6.17 -0.89
C GLU A 111 -4.95 7.41 -0.08
N TRP A 112 -3.72 7.88 -0.27
CA TRP A 112 -3.23 9.07 0.42
C TRP A 112 -4.02 10.33 0.01
N GLN A 113 -4.24 10.55 -1.28
CA GLN A 113 -5.04 11.68 -1.78
C GLN A 113 -6.48 11.66 -1.23
N LEU A 114 -7.10 10.48 -1.15
CA LEU A 114 -8.42 10.33 -0.54
C LEU A 114 -8.41 10.66 0.96
N ALA A 115 -7.35 10.27 1.68
CA ALA A 115 -7.20 10.56 3.10
C ALA A 115 -7.04 12.07 3.36
N GLU A 116 -6.22 12.77 2.55
CA GLU A 116 -6.07 14.24 2.61
C GLU A 116 -7.40 14.95 2.26
N ALA A 117 -8.11 14.47 1.24
CA ALA A 117 -9.40 15.03 0.86
C ALA A 117 -10.46 14.84 1.97
N LEU A 118 -10.45 13.69 2.66
CA LEU A 118 -11.34 13.42 3.79
C LEU A 118 -11.01 14.30 5.00
N GLU A 119 -9.72 14.51 5.28
CA GLU A 119 -9.27 15.43 6.33
C GLU A 119 -9.78 16.84 6.08
N VAL A 120 -9.55 17.35 4.88
CA VAL A 120 -10.00 18.71 4.48
C VAL A 120 -11.53 18.85 4.55
N ARG A 121 -12.26 17.84 4.10
CA ARG A 121 -13.72 17.88 4.00
C ARG A 121 -14.44 17.67 5.33
N SER A 122 -13.96 16.72 6.14
CA SER A 122 -14.69 16.19 7.30
C SER A 122 -13.87 16.30 8.60
N GLY A 123 -12.62 16.78 8.54
CA GLY A 123 -11.73 16.87 9.70
C GLY A 123 -11.27 15.52 10.23
N ILE A 124 -11.33 14.45 9.43
CA ILE A 124 -10.91 13.12 9.84
C ILE A 124 -9.40 12.99 9.63
N ASP A 125 -8.67 12.85 10.74
CA ASP A 125 -7.22 12.68 10.70
C ASP A 125 -6.82 11.41 9.93
N PRO A 126 -5.90 11.49 8.95
CA PRO A 126 -5.46 10.34 8.13
C PRO A 126 -4.82 9.21 8.91
N VAL A 127 -4.35 9.48 10.12
CA VAL A 127 -3.64 8.53 10.99
C VAL A 127 -4.51 8.06 12.15
N LEU A 128 -5.17 9.00 12.83
CA LEU A 128 -5.91 8.77 14.06
C LEU A 128 -7.41 9.07 13.85
N SER A 129 -8.10 8.19 13.13
CA SER A 129 -9.55 8.31 12.94
C SER A 129 -10.32 8.05 14.24
N PRO A 130 -11.60 8.52 14.35
CA PRO A 130 -12.43 8.28 15.55
C PRO A 130 -12.53 6.81 15.94
N LEU A 131 -12.66 5.90 14.97
CA LEU A 131 -12.72 4.46 15.23
C LEU A 131 -11.41 3.92 15.79
N VAL A 132 -10.25 4.38 15.28
CA VAL A 132 -8.93 3.99 15.80
C VAL A 132 -8.79 4.44 17.26
N GLN A 133 -9.24 5.66 17.60
CA GLN A 133 -9.23 6.16 18.99
C GLN A 133 -10.05 5.28 19.93
N GLU A 134 -11.27 4.89 19.51
CA GLU A 134 -12.12 4.00 20.27
C GLU A 134 -11.49 2.62 20.49
N LEU A 135 -10.85 2.05 19.44
CA LEU A 135 -10.21 0.74 19.51
C LEU A 135 -8.95 0.75 20.39
N ILE A 136 -8.21 1.85 20.43
CA ILE A 136 -7.06 2.01 21.33
C ILE A 136 -7.53 2.06 22.80
N ALA A 137 -8.68 2.69 23.06
CA ALA A 137 -9.26 2.77 24.39
C ALA A 137 -10.10 1.55 24.79
N HIS A 138 -10.07 0.47 24.00
CA HIS A 138 -10.84 -0.74 24.27
C HIS A 138 -10.27 -1.52 25.47
N ASP A 139 -11.15 -2.10 26.30
CA ASP A 139 -10.77 -2.86 27.51
C ASP A 139 -10.01 -4.17 27.21
N ASP A 140 -10.18 -4.73 26.00
CA ASP A 140 -9.44 -5.92 25.55
C ASP A 140 -8.05 -5.52 25.06
N ASP A 141 -7.01 -6.01 25.74
CA ASP A 141 -5.60 -5.73 25.44
C ASP A 141 -5.20 -6.17 24.03
N GLY A 142 -5.82 -7.21 23.48
CA GLY A 142 -5.56 -7.70 22.12
C GLY A 142 -6.07 -6.72 21.07
N VAL A 143 -7.27 -6.18 21.27
CA VAL A 143 -7.88 -5.17 20.39
C VAL A 143 -7.09 -3.86 20.46
N SER A 144 -6.83 -3.37 21.69
CA SER A 144 -6.07 -2.15 21.93
C SER A 144 -4.64 -2.25 21.35
N GLY A 145 -3.94 -3.36 21.60
CA GLY A 145 -2.61 -3.62 21.08
C GLY A 145 -2.56 -3.67 19.54
N ALA A 146 -3.54 -4.32 18.90
CA ALA A 146 -3.64 -4.33 17.42
C ALA A 146 -3.89 -2.94 16.87
N ALA A 147 -4.78 -2.15 17.50
CA ALA A 147 -5.06 -0.77 17.10
C ALA A 147 -3.83 0.14 17.23
N MET A 148 -3.06 0.01 18.31
CA MET A 148 -1.81 0.75 18.51
C MET A 148 -0.74 0.39 17.47
N ALA A 149 -0.61 -0.89 17.14
CA ALA A 149 0.31 -1.33 16.09
C ALA A 149 -0.08 -0.76 14.72
N ALA A 150 -1.37 -0.82 14.38
CA ALA A 150 -1.91 -0.26 13.13
C ALA A 150 -1.74 1.27 13.08
N LEU A 151 -2.01 1.99 14.19
CA LEU A 151 -1.77 3.44 14.30
C LEU A 151 -0.31 3.78 13.99
N THR A 152 0.63 3.05 14.60
CA THR A 152 2.06 3.27 14.40
C THR A 152 2.45 3.06 12.93
N ALA A 153 1.93 2.00 12.30
CA ALA A 153 2.18 1.72 10.88
C ALA A 153 1.53 2.78 9.97
N GLN A 154 0.32 3.23 10.30
CA GLN A 154 -0.36 4.29 9.56
C GLN A 154 0.36 5.64 9.67
N ALA A 155 0.93 5.95 10.84
CA ALA A 155 1.76 7.15 11.01
C ALA A 155 3.03 7.11 10.14
N ARG A 156 3.70 5.93 10.07
CA ARG A 156 4.83 5.73 9.15
C ARG A 156 4.42 5.90 7.70
N PHE A 157 3.30 5.30 7.30
CA PHE A 157 2.74 5.45 5.95
C PHE A 157 2.50 6.92 5.61
N ALA A 158 1.83 7.68 6.48
CA ALA A 158 1.60 9.11 6.27
C ALA A 158 2.91 9.89 6.08
N GLN A 159 3.94 9.59 6.88
CA GLN A 159 5.26 10.22 6.75
C GLN A 159 5.94 9.88 5.43
N THR A 160 5.91 8.60 5.01
CA THR A 160 6.54 8.17 3.76
C THR A 160 5.79 8.71 2.55
N GLN A 161 4.45 8.78 2.59
CA GLN A 161 3.67 9.38 1.50
C GLN A 161 3.94 10.88 1.34
N ARG A 162 4.12 11.63 2.42
CA ARG A 162 4.54 13.05 2.35
C ARG A 162 5.92 13.24 1.72
N ARG A 163 6.79 12.24 1.79
CA ARG A 163 8.13 12.21 1.18
C ARG A 163 8.15 11.52 -0.19
N MET A 164 7.01 11.03 -0.67
CA MET A 164 6.90 10.24 -1.90
C MET A 164 7.77 8.97 -1.86
N GLU A 165 7.86 8.34 -0.69
CA GLU A 165 8.68 7.16 -0.42
C GLU A 165 7.82 5.92 -0.22
N LEU A 166 8.37 4.74 -0.53
CA LEU A 166 7.79 3.44 -0.22
C LEU A 166 8.87 2.50 0.32
N PRO A 167 8.86 2.16 1.61
CA PRO A 167 9.79 1.19 2.18
C PRO A 167 9.55 -0.22 1.62
N LEU A 168 10.63 -0.99 1.39
CA LEU A 168 10.53 -2.40 0.96
C LEU A 168 9.73 -3.25 1.95
N SER A 169 9.79 -2.93 3.23
CA SER A 169 9.04 -3.62 4.29
C SER A 169 7.52 -3.41 4.24
N GLU A 170 7.05 -2.43 3.47
CA GLU A 170 5.62 -2.13 3.31
C GLU A 170 5.03 -2.74 2.02
N LEU A 171 5.86 -3.40 1.20
CA LEU A 171 5.37 -4.14 0.04
C LEU A 171 4.67 -5.43 0.47
N PRO A 172 3.61 -5.87 -0.23
CA PRO A 172 3.16 -7.26 -0.20
C PRO A 172 4.28 -8.22 -0.63
N GLY A 173 4.27 -9.44 -0.10
CA GLY A 173 5.34 -10.41 -0.32
C GLY A 173 5.54 -10.80 -1.78
N ASP A 174 4.46 -10.91 -2.55
CA ASP A 174 4.48 -11.16 -3.99
C ASP A 174 5.10 -10.01 -4.78
N LEU A 175 4.79 -8.76 -4.40
CA LEU A 175 5.39 -7.57 -5.02
C LEU A 175 6.85 -7.39 -4.65
N LEU A 176 7.25 -7.70 -3.41
CA LEU A 176 8.66 -7.75 -3.06
C LEU A 176 9.39 -8.81 -3.91
N HIS A 177 8.79 -9.98 -4.09
CA HIS A 177 9.36 -11.01 -4.97
C HIS A 177 9.52 -10.51 -6.41
N ASP A 178 8.47 -9.92 -6.97
CA ASP A 178 8.47 -9.36 -8.33
C ASP A 178 9.54 -8.26 -8.50
N LEU A 179 9.64 -7.35 -7.52
CA LEU A 179 10.66 -6.30 -7.49
C LEU A 179 12.08 -6.89 -7.48
N LEU A 180 12.35 -7.91 -6.66
CA LEU A 180 13.66 -8.57 -6.59
C LEU A 180 13.97 -9.35 -7.88
N VAL A 181 12.96 -9.90 -8.57
CA VAL A 181 13.13 -10.46 -9.92
C VAL A 181 13.53 -9.37 -10.90
N GLY A 182 12.82 -8.24 -10.93
CA GLY A 182 13.16 -7.09 -11.79
C GLY A 182 14.56 -6.55 -11.53
N TRP A 183 14.96 -6.45 -10.27
CA TRP A 183 16.32 -6.05 -9.93
C TRP A 183 17.37 -7.03 -10.47
N ARG A 184 17.12 -8.33 -10.42
CA ARG A 184 18.01 -9.35 -11.02
C ARG A 184 18.08 -9.24 -12.54
N GLU A 185 16.94 -8.99 -13.21
CA GLU A 185 16.86 -8.80 -14.65
C GLU A 185 17.66 -7.58 -15.09
N PHE A 186 17.49 -6.45 -14.39
CA PHE A 186 18.25 -5.23 -14.62
C PHE A 186 19.77 -5.45 -14.46
N SER A 187 20.14 -6.22 -13.45
CA SER A 187 21.56 -6.47 -13.10
C SER A 187 22.18 -7.65 -13.89
N ASN A 188 21.53 -8.18 -14.91
CA ASN A 188 21.89 -9.45 -15.57
C ASN A 188 23.35 -9.53 -16.07
N GLN A 189 24.00 -8.39 -16.36
CA GLN A 189 25.40 -8.30 -16.73
C GLN A 189 26.37 -8.08 -15.54
N LEU A 190 25.85 -7.83 -14.35
CA LEU A 190 26.59 -7.43 -13.15
C LEU A 190 26.25 -8.32 -11.93
N ARG A 191 25.80 -9.56 -12.15
CA ARG A 191 25.53 -10.50 -11.05
C ARG A 191 26.80 -10.70 -10.23
N SER A 192 26.86 -9.99 -9.11
CA SER A 192 27.95 -10.11 -8.14
C SER A 192 27.47 -10.91 -6.92
N ASP A 193 28.42 -11.58 -6.24
CA ASP A 193 28.15 -12.21 -4.94
C ASP A 193 27.56 -11.22 -3.93
N ALA A 194 27.88 -9.93 -4.07
CA ALA A 194 27.31 -8.86 -3.24
C ALA A 194 25.80 -8.70 -3.45
N MET A 195 25.33 -8.77 -4.69
CA MET A 195 23.91 -8.71 -5.00
C MET A 195 23.18 -9.92 -4.39
N MET A 196 23.70 -11.12 -4.52
CA MET A 196 23.09 -12.32 -3.94
C MET A 196 23.01 -12.23 -2.41
N ARG A 197 24.06 -11.73 -1.74
CA ARG A 197 24.06 -11.50 -0.30
C ARG A 197 23.02 -10.44 0.11
N ALA A 198 22.94 -9.34 -0.65
CA ALA A 198 21.96 -8.29 -0.40
C ALA A 198 20.51 -8.80 -0.54
N GLU A 199 20.22 -9.54 -1.62
CA GLU A 199 18.90 -10.14 -1.82
C GLU A 199 18.54 -11.11 -0.68
N THR A 200 19.47 -11.98 -0.27
CA THR A 200 19.26 -12.90 0.85
C THR A 200 18.96 -12.15 2.12
N LYS A 201 19.70 -11.07 2.43
CA LYS A 201 19.48 -10.23 3.60
C LYS A 201 18.12 -9.52 3.55
N LEU A 202 17.72 -9.00 2.39
CA LEU A 202 16.41 -8.36 2.23
C LEU A 202 15.27 -9.34 2.47
N ARG A 203 15.36 -10.55 1.91
CA ARG A 203 14.36 -11.62 2.13
C ARG A 203 14.31 -12.09 3.58
N SER A 204 15.44 -12.26 4.23
CA SER A 204 15.51 -12.74 5.62
C SER A 204 14.97 -11.73 6.64
N ASN A 205 15.04 -10.45 6.32
CA ASN A 205 14.57 -9.36 7.19
C ASN A 205 13.12 -8.94 6.88
N PHE A 206 12.51 -9.51 5.85
CA PHE A 206 11.15 -9.16 5.45
C PHE A 206 10.14 -9.91 6.32
N ASP A 207 9.23 -9.16 6.92
CA ASP A 207 8.10 -9.67 7.69
C ASP A 207 6.82 -8.98 7.20
N GLU A 208 6.07 -9.66 6.34
CA GLU A 208 4.81 -9.16 5.82
C GLU A 208 3.76 -8.93 6.92
N GLY A 209 3.82 -9.75 8.00
CA GLY A 209 2.92 -9.63 9.14
C GLY A 209 3.10 -8.34 9.94
N ALA A 210 4.27 -7.70 9.85
CA ALA A 210 4.58 -6.41 10.45
C ALA A 210 4.22 -5.22 9.53
N GLY A 211 3.91 -5.47 8.26
CA GLY A 211 3.50 -4.46 7.29
C GLY A 211 2.13 -3.85 7.62
N ARG A 212 1.93 -2.60 7.20
CA ARG A 212 0.71 -1.82 7.46
C ARG A 212 -0.57 -2.54 7.06
N LEU A 213 -0.61 -3.12 5.85
CA LEU A 213 -1.81 -3.80 5.34
C LEU A 213 -2.21 -4.98 6.22
N SER A 214 -1.24 -5.79 6.66
CA SER A 214 -1.48 -6.92 7.57
C SER A 214 -1.95 -6.45 8.96
N LEU A 215 -1.42 -5.34 9.45
CA LEU A 215 -1.84 -4.76 10.73
C LEU A 215 -3.27 -4.22 10.67
N LEU A 216 -3.64 -3.50 9.61
CA LEU A 216 -5.00 -3.02 9.39
C LEU A 216 -5.99 -4.18 9.23
N ALA A 217 -5.63 -5.22 8.48
CA ALA A 217 -6.45 -6.41 8.31
C ALA A 217 -6.71 -7.13 9.66
N ARG A 218 -5.70 -7.21 10.53
CA ARG A 218 -5.86 -7.77 11.90
C ARG A 218 -6.82 -6.95 12.74
N VAL A 219 -6.77 -5.61 12.66
CA VAL A 219 -7.72 -4.74 13.37
C VAL A 219 -9.15 -5.03 12.91
N VAL A 220 -9.39 -5.00 11.59
CA VAL A 220 -10.74 -5.25 11.02
C VAL A 220 -11.25 -6.64 11.37
N THR A 221 -10.41 -7.67 11.26
CA THR A 221 -10.77 -9.06 11.60
C THR A 221 -11.03 -9.21 13.10
N GLY A 222 -10.22 -8.58 13.95
CA GLY A 222 -10.36 -8.59 15.41
C GLY A 222 -11.65 -7.94 15.90
N MET A 223 -12.24 -7.02 15.15
CA MET A 223 -13.55 -6.42 15.48
C MET A 223 -14.72 -7.40 15.34
N GLY A 224 -14.57 -8.53 14.66
CA GLY A 224 -15.62 -9.53 14.48
C GLY A 224 -16.94 -8.93 13.96
N ALA A 225 -18.05 -9.12 14.67
CA ALA A 225 -19.35 -8.60 14.29
C ALA A 225 -19.40 -7.05 14.24
N ALA A 226 -18.59 -6.36 15.05
CA ALA A 226 -18.47 -4.91 15.05
C ALA A 226 -17.71 -4.36 13.83
N GLY A 227 -17.08 -5.20 13.02
CA GLY A 227 -16.34 -4.82 11.79
C GLY A 227 -17.20 -4.05 10.77
N ALA A 228 -18.54 -4.13 10.85
CA ALA A 228 -19.44 -3.29 10.06
C ALA A 228 -19.23 -1.78 10.32
N ARG A 229 -18.75 -1.39 11.49
CA ARG A 229 -18.47 0.02 11.85
C ARG A 229 -17.30 0.59 11.03
N ALA A 230 -16.40 -0.26 10.56
CA ALA A 230 -15.30 0.15 9.69
C ALA A 230 -15.75 0.49 8.25
N LEU A 231 -17.03 0.21 7.88
CA LEU A 231 -17.62 0.66 6.62
C LEU A 231 -18.25 2.07 6.70
N ASP A 232 -18.18 2.71 7.85
CA ASP A 232 -18.50 4.13 8.00
C ASP A 232 -17.21 4.94 7.84
N ILE A 233 -17.04 5.57 6.69
CA ILE A 233 -15.79 6.27 6.34
C ILE A 233 -15.51 7.47 7.26
N ASP A 234 -16.55 8.15 7.75
CA ASP A 234 -16.40 9.30 8.64
C ASP A 234 -15.92 8.88 10.05
N ARG A 235 -16.08 7.61 10.41
CA ARG A 235 -15.55 7.03 11.64
C ARG A 235 -14.24 6.30 11.44
N ALA A 236 -14.16 5.50 10.40
CA ALA A 236 -13.03 4.60 10.13
C ALA A 236 -11.80 5.30 9.55
N GLY A 237 -12.02 6.40 8.84
CA GLY A 237 -11.00 6.96 7.95
C GLY A 237 -10.77 6.06 6.73
N VAL A 238 -9.99 6.54 5.77
CA VAL A 238 -9.82 5.85 4.48
C VAL A 238 -9.18 4.47 4.66
N ALA A 239 -8.11 4.36 5.44
CA ALA A 239 -7.33 3.12 5.57
C ALA A 239 -8.16 1.94 6.11
N LEU A 240 -8.85 2.11 7.24
CA LEU A 240 -9.70 1.05 7.80
C LEU A 240 -10.94 0.79 6.94
N PHE A 241 -11.52 1.84 6.35
CA PHE A 241 -12.66 1.69 5.44
C PHE A 241 -12.31 0.81 4.24
N LEU A 242 -11.22 1.10 3.53
CA LEU A 242 -10.77 0.30 2.39
C LEU A 242 -10.42 -1.13 2.80
N THR A 243 -9.75 -1.30 3.94
CA THR A 243 -9.41 -2.64 4.47
C THR A 243 -10.67 -3.45 4.79
N ALA A 244 -11.67 -2.83 5.44
CA ALA A 244 -12.93 -3.50 5.75
C ALA A 244 -13.71 -3.85 4.47
N LEU A 245 -13.69 -2.98 3.47
CA LEU A 245 -14.30 -3.21 2.18
C LEU A 245 -13.66 -4.41 1.47
N ALA A 246 -12.33 -4.45 1.38
CA ALA A 246 -11.58 -5.56 0.80
C ALA A 246 -11.85 -6.88 1.54
N THR A 247 -11.76 -6.89 2.88
CA THR A 247 -11.99 -8.09 3.70
C THR A 247 -13.40 -8.67 3.49
N ARG A 248 -14.42 -7.82 3.35
CA ARG A 248 -15.81 -8.27 3.17
C ARG A 248 -16.14 -8.69 1.76
N SER A 249 -15.44 -8.16 0.77
CA SER A 249 -15.61 -8.56 -0.63
C SER A 249 -14.91 -9.87 -0.97
N GLY A 250 -14.05 -10.37 -0.09
CA GLY A 250 -13.24 -11.57 -0.31
C GLY A 250 -12.06 -11.32 -1.28
N GLN A 251 -11.60 -10.10 -1.34
CA GLN A 251 -10.42 -9.69 -2.12
C GLN A 251 -9.24 -9.41 -1.20
#